data_5e7571ff29e30ffb915d4a9c95513746
#
_entry.id   5e7571ff29e30ffb915d4a9c95513746
#
_cell.length_a   1.000
_cell.length_b   1.000
_cell.length_c   1.000
_cell.angle_alpha   90.00
_cell.angle_beta   90.00
_cell.angle_gamma   90.00
#
_symmetry.space_group_name_H-M   'P 1'
#
loop_
_entity.id
_entity.type
_entity.pdbx_description
1 polymer ?
#
loop_
_entity_poly.entity_id
_entity_poly.type
_entity_poly.pdbx_seq_one_letter_code
_entity_poly.pdbx_strand_id
1 'polypeptide(L)'
;MSWGYLEDASGIKGHADRICVPKNESELVAELAEASGQQAPVTVAGGGSGLTGGRVPFGGWLISMEKFRRLDLDSGKARVGAGITLHELHAAAKIGGQFYPPDPTETMAFMGGTIACNSSGSRSFMYGATRRWIERLRVALPSGEILDVHRGDAIDFDVPEIPQPAARKHSCGYPLRPGMDWIDLFTGAEGTLGIVLEAEVRLLPTPRELLNGIIFFPSDEVALDALDAWRSVTGLRMLEYVDDPALRMIAQRYPDVPETAKAALIIEQIMEGDRDIDAWVDRLAETGAFEEKSWFGTSDADRERFRKFRHALPETALDISVRNGFTSLGTDFSVPIEKNREMLAFYRKHMDRIMPGHYCIFGHVGDGHPHVNMLPATQAEFDAGSDVLTVFARQCVQLGASVAAEHGLGKRKAKFLPIQYSTVHIEPMKAVKR
;
A
#
# COMPACT_ATOMS: atom_id res chain seq x y z
N MET A 1 3.38 -0.96 -18.11
CA MET A 1 2.17 -0.90 -18.99
C MET A 1 1.62 0.51 -18.91
N SER A 2 1.38 1.18 -20.03
CA SER A 2 0.68 2.47 -20.00
C SER A 2 -0.82 2.18 -19.95
N TRP A 3 -1.41 2.35 -18.76
CA TRP A 3 -2.86 2.28 -18.62
C TRP A 3 -3.49 3.44 -19.39
N GLY A 4 -4.54 3.17 -20.16
CA GLY A 4 -5.37 4.23 -20.74
C GLY A 4 -5.97 5.11 -19.64
N TYR A 5 -6.49 6.28 -19.97
CA TYR A 5 -7.08 7.18 -18.94
C TYR A 5 -8.33 6.59 -18.26
N LEU A 6 -9.01 5.66 -18.90
CA LEU A 6 -10.31 5.13 -18.46
C LEU A 6 -10.23 3.81 -17.71
N GLU A 7 -9.04 3.37 -17.36
CA GLU A 7 -8.80 2.12 -16.63
C GLU A 7 -7.60 2.24 -15.68
N ASP A 8 -7.47 1.32 -14.75
CA ASP A 8 -6.31 1.17 -13.89
C ASP A 8 -5.97 -0.32 -13.67
N ALA A 9 -5.00 -0.61 -12.81
CA ALA A 9 -4.59 -1.99 -12.52
C ALA A 9 -5.68 -2.85 -11.84
N SER A 10 -6.82 -2.27 -11.43
CA SER A 10 -7.98 -3.02 -10.94
C SER A 10 -8.69 -3.82 -12.05
N GLY A 11 -8.45 -3.50 -13.32
CA GLY A 11 -9.17 -4.05 -14.46
C GLY A 11 -10.59 -3.48 -14.66
N ILE A 12 -11.00 -2.51 -13.82
CA ILE A 12 -12.25 -1.77 -14.02
C ILE A 12 -12.09 -0.83 -15.22
N LYS A 13 -13.06 -0.84 -16.12
CA LYS A 13 -13.14 0.08 -17.26
C LYS A 13 -14.24 1.09 -17.03
N GLY A 14 -13.93 2.35 -17.26
CA GLY A 14 -14.84 3.46 -17.10
C GLY A 14 -15.12 4.20 -18.40
N HIS A 15 -15.80 5.34 -18.26
CA HIS A 15 -16.05 6.29 -19.33
C HIS A 15 -16.03 7.72 -18.75
N ALA A 16 -15.65 8.70 -19.56
CA ALA A 16 -15.63 10.10 -19.20
C ALA A 16 -16.26 10.92 -20.35
N ASP A 17 -16.93 11.99 -19.98
CA ASP A 17 -17.48 12.94 -20.97
C ASP A 17 -16.37 13.85 -21.51
N ARG A 18 -15.34 14.11 -20.67
CA ARG A 18 -14.17 14.91 -21.03
C ARG A 18 -12.92 14.39 -20.31
N ILE A 19 -11.79 14.40 -21.03
CA ILE A 19 -10.46 14.10 -20.47
C ILE A 19 -9.63 15.38 -20.56
N CYS A 20 -9.15 15.85 -19.39
CA CYS A 20 -8.36 17.05 -19.22
C CYS A 20 -6.94 16.68 -18.79
N VAL A 21 -5.95 17.36 -19.36
CA VAL A 21 -4.53 17.17 -19.04
C VAL A 21 -3.88 18.53 -18.82
N PRO A 22 -4.22 19.24 -17.72
CA PRO A 22 -3.70 20.56 -17.43
C PRO A 22 -2.19 20.53 -17.25
N LYS A 23 -1.50 21.54 -17.79
CA LYS A 23 -0.04 21.65 -17.76
C LYS A 23 0.48 22.43 -16.56
N ASN A 24 -0.38 23.20 -15.90
CA ASN A 24 -0.05 24.06 -14.78
C ASN A 24 -1.30 24.36 -13.93
N GLU A 25 -1.10 25.03 -12.82
CA GLU A 25 -2.16 25.39 -11.87
C GLU A 25 -3.26 26.23 -12.51
N SER A 26 -2.92 27.20 -13.36
CA SER A 26 -3.91 28.09 -13.99
C SER A 26 -4.85 27.33 -14.93
N GLU A 27 -4.31 26.37 -15.70
CA GLU A 27 -5.13 25.51 -16.57
C GLU A 27 -6.02 24.59 -15.72
N LEU A 28 -5.48 24.00 -14.63
CA LEU A 28 -6.28 23.17 -13.74
C LEU A 28 -7.43 23.94 -13.09
N VAL A 29 -7.15 25.13 -12.58
CA VAL A 29 -8.18 26.01 -11.96
C VAL A 29 -9.26 26.37 -12.97
N ALA A 30 -8.89 26.67 -14.22
CA ALA A 30 -9.86 26.97 -15.27
C ALA A 30 -10.76 25.76 -15.58
N GLU A 31 -10.17 24.54 -15.66
CA GLU A 31 -10.92 23.30 -15.87
C GLU A 31 -11.85 22.98 -14.68
N LEU A 32 -11.40 23.18 -13.44
CA LEU A 32 -12.23 23.02 -12.26
C LEU A 32 -13.40 23.99 -12.22
N ALA A 33 -13.16 25.28 -12.57
CA ALA A 33 -14.21 26.28 -12.62
C ALA A 33 -15.26 25.95 -13.69
N GLU A 34 -14.82 25.48 -14.87
CA GLU A 34 -15.72 25.05 -15.94
C GLU A 34 -16.53 23.80 -15.52
N ALA A 35 -15.87 22.78 -14.93
CA ALA A 35 -16.54 21.59 -14.44
C ALA A 35 -17.58 21.93 -13.35
N SER A 36 -17.23 22.83 -12.43
CA SER A 36 -18.13 23.31 -11.37
C SER A 36 -19.33 24.04 -11.96
N GLY A 37 -19.11 24.93 -12.94
CA GLY A 37 -20.18 25.65 -13.64
C GLY A 37 -21.16 24.74 -14.39
N GLN A 38 -20.68 23.58 -14.86
CA GLN A 38 -21.48 22.55 -15.52
C GLN A 38 -22.01 21.49 -14.54
N GLN A 39 -21.69 21.59 -13.25
CA GLN A 39 -21.99 20.56 -12.25
C GLN A 39 -21.46 19.16 -12.64
N ALA A 40 -20.37 19.10 -13.40
CA ALA A 40 -19.77 17.87 -13.85
C ALA A 40 -18.95 17.21 -12.72
N PRO A 41 -19.21 15.93 -12.43
CA PRO A 41 -18.36 15.19 -11.47
C PRO A 41 -16.92 15.09 -12.00
N VAL A 42 -15.94 15.28 -11.11
CA VAL A 42 -14.52 15.20 -11.45
C VAL A 42 -13.90 13.95 -10.85
N THR A 43 -13.17 13.19 -11.68
CA THR A 43 -12.30 12.09 -11.25
C THR A 43 -10.85 12.47 -11.50
N VAL A 44 -10.01 12.39 -10.47
CA VAL A 44 -8.58 12.70 -10.56
C VAL A 44 -7.79 11.45 -10.96
N ALA A 45 -6.92 11.57 -11.95
CA ALA A 45 -6.12 10.47 -12.44
C ALA A 45 -4.63 10.65 -12.15
N GLY A 46 -4.07 9.70 -11.42
CA GLY A 46 -2.63 9.46 -11.29
C GLY A 46 -2.09 8.48 -12.33
N GLY A 47 -1.02 7.74 -11.99
CA GLY A 47 -0.31 6.82 -12.90
C GLY A 47 -1.09 5.57 -13.36
N GLY A 48 -2.24 5.28 -12.79
CA GLY A 48 -3.05 4.11 -13.17
C GLY A 48 -2.66 2.80 -12.52
N SER A 49 -1.75 2.81 -11.59
CA SER A 49 -1.27 1.63 -10.85
C SER A 49 -2.22 1.17 -9.73
N GLY A 50 -3.31 1.90 -9.47
CA GLY A 50 -4.27 1.61 -8.40
C GLY A 50 -5.04 0.30 -8.63
N LEU A 51 -5.30 -0.43 -7.53
CA LEU A 51 -5.97 -1.74 -7.53
C LEU A 51 -7.47 -1.65 -7.21
N THR A 52 -7.99 -0.45 -7.00
CA THR A 52 -9.35 -0.24 -6.47
C THR A 52 -10.28 0.55 -7.38
N GLY A 53 -9.83 0.95 -8.58
CA GLY A 53 -10.63 1.75 -9.51
C GLY A 53 -10.77 3.21 -9.07
N GLY A 54 -9.89 3.72 -8.21
CA GLY A 54 -9.99 5.09 -7.67
C GLY A 54 -9.97 6.15 -8.76
N ARG A 55 -9.08 6.01 -9.76
CA ARG A 55 -8.97 6.96 -10.86
C ARG A 55 -9.94 6.70 -12.02
N VAL A 56 -10.70 5.61 -12.00
CA VAL A 56 -11.56 5.20 -13.15
C VAL A 56 -12.86 6.02 -13.12
N PRO A 57 -13.18 6.85 -14.13
CA PRO A 57 -14.38 7.66 -14.16
C PRO A 57 -15.60 6.83 -14.56
N PHE A 58 -16.79 7.19 -14.05
CA PHE A 58 -18.09 6.68 -14.47
C PHE A 58 -18.98 7.84 -14.92
N GLY A 59 -18.55 8.56 -15.96
CA GLY A 59 -19.09 9.82 -16.44
C GLY A 59 -18.32 11.03 -15.91
N GLY A 60 -18.73 12.22 -16.31
CA GLY A 60 -18.11 13.48 -15.93
C GLY A 60 -16.71 13.68 -16.51
N TRP A 61 -15.89 14.44 -15.83
CA TRP A 61 -14.57 14.82 -16.30
C TRP A 61 -13.47 14.02 -15.61
N LEU A 62 -12.48 13.60 -16.37
CA LEU A 62 -11.25 13.05 -15.83
C LEU A 62 -10.15 14.10 -15.95
N ILE A 63 -9.45 14.38 -14.85
CA ILE A 63 -8.30 15.30 -14.80
C ILE A 63 -7.03 14.50 -14.51
N SER A 64 -6.11 14.47 -15.49
CA SER A 64 -4.81 13.79 -15.33
C SER A 64 -3.76 14.73 -14.76
N MET A 65 -3.05 14.26 -13.74
CA MET A 65 -1.97 15.01 -13.09
C MET A 65 -0.58 14.78 -13.70
N GLU A 66 -0.48 14.11 -14.83
CA GLU A 66 0.78 13.69 -15.44
C GLU A 66 1.75 14.83 -15.82
N LYS A 67 1.26 16.07 -15.98
CA LYS A 67 2.07 17.23 -16.35
C LYS A 67 2.65 17.98 -15.14
N PHE A 68 2.24 17.65 -13.93
CA PHE A 68 2.79 18.24 -12.71
C PHE A 68 4.10 17.55 -12.32
N ARG A 69 5.19 17.94 -13.01
CA ARG A 69 6.45 17.20 -13.08
C ARG A 69 7.64 17.86 -12.35
N ARG A 70 7.38 18.73 -11.40
CA ARG A 70 8.44 19.33 -10.59
C ARG A 70 9.18 18.28 -9.77
N LEU A 71 10.50 18.33 -9.71
CA LEU A 71 11.32 17.47 -8.86
C LEU A 71 12.60 18.24 -8.48
N ASP A 72 12.57 18.81 -7.28
CA ASP A 72 13.71 19.53 -6.70
C ASP A 72 14.13 18.80 -5.42
N LEU A 73 15.41 18.48 -5.29
CA LEU A 73 15.96 17.82 -4.12
C LEU A 73 16.86 18.78 -3.33
N ASP A 74 16.78 18.67 -2.02
CA ASP A 74 17.65 19.33 -1.07
C ASP A 74 18.09 18.34 0.02
N SER A 75 18.96 18.76 0.93
CA SER A 75 19.36 17.90 2.04
C SER A 75 18.16 17.60 2.95
N GLY A 76 17.83 16.32 3.08
CA GLY A 76 16.75 15.83 3.93
C GLY A 76 15.34 15.99 3.37
N LYS A 77 15.15 16.56 2.17
CA LYS A 77 13.83 16.79 1.61
C LYS A 77 13.79 16.84 0.09
N ALA A 78 12.58 16.67 -0.48
CA ALA A 78 12.32 16.86 -1.90
C ALA A 78 10.98 17.58 -2.11
N ARG A 79 10.92 18.49 -3.09
CA ARG A 79 9.67 19.04 -3.63
C ARG A 79 9.29 18.26 -4.87
N VAL A 80 8.12 17.67 -4.84
CA VAL A 80 7.68 16.72 -5.86
C VAL A 80 6.29 17.10 -6.37
N GLY A 81 6.16 17.26 -7.68
CA GLY A 81 4.88 17.42 -8.35
C GLY A 81 4.09 16.11 -8.33
N ALA A 82 2.75 16.23 -8.35
CA ALA A 82 1.84 15.08 -8.27
C ALA A 82 2.07 14.02 -9.35
N GLY A 83 2.58 14.40 -10.55
CA GLY A 83 2.85 13.51 -11.68
C GLY A 83 4.25 12.89 -11.69
N ILE A 84 5.10 13.15 -10.69
CA ILE A 84 6.38 12.46 -10.52
C ILE A 84 6.12 11.03 -10.06
N THR A 85 6.83 10.07 -10.65
CA THR A 85 6.75 8.67 -10.20
C THR A 85 7.64 8.42 -8.98
N LEU A 86 7.28 7.43 -8.17
CA LEU A 86 8.17 6.96 -7.10
C LEU A 86 9.55 6.56 -7.65
N HIS A 87 9.59 5.93 -8.82
CA HIS A 87 10.85 5.57 -9.49
C HIS A 87 11.77 6.78 -9.68
N GLU A 88 11.23 7.88 -10.20
CA GLU A 88 12.00 9.12 -10.43
C GLU A 88 12.48 9.74 -9.12
N LEU A 89 11.60 9.79 -8.10
CA LEU A 89 11.98 10.29 -6.78
C LEU A 89 13.10 9.44 -6.16
N HIS A 90 12.95 8.11 -6.19
CA HIS A 90 13.96 7.18 -5.65
C HIS A 90 15.29 7.30 -6.39
N ALA A 91 15.26 7.39 -7.73
CA ALA A 91 16.47 7.54 -8.55
C ALA A 91 17.19 8.86 -8.24
N ALA A 92 16.46 9.97 -8.16
CA ALA A 92 17.01 11.28 -7.86
C ALA A 92 17.56 11.35 -6.42
N ALA A 93 16.83 10.83 -5.42
CA ALA A 93 17.25 10.79 -4.04
C ALA A 93 18.55 9.97 -3.86
N LYS A 94 18.67 8.83 -4.55
CA LYS A 94 19.85 7.95 -4.51
C LYS A 94 21.11 8.68 -4.99
N ILE A 95 21.02 9.53 -6.03
CA ILE A 95 22.16 10.34 -6.50
C ILE A 95 22.65 11.27 -5.40
N GLY A 96 21.74 11.81 -4.57
CA GLY A 96 22.08 12.66 -3.43
C GLY A 96 22.47 11.89 -2.15
N GLY A 97 22.66 10.56 -2.22
CA GLY A 97 22.96 9.75 -1.04
C GLY A 97 21.80 9.66 -0.03
N GLN A 98 20.58 9.85 -0.50
CA GLN A 98 19.35 9.88 0.30
C GLN A 98 18.32 8.86 -0.24
N PHE A 99 17.26 8.62 0.51
CA PHE A 99 16.13 7.82 0.04
C PHE A 99 14.81 8.32 0.61
N TYR A 100 13.71 8.07 -0.11
CA TYR A 100 12.35 8.27 0.35
C TYR A 100 11.87 6.99 1.05
N PRO A 101 11.47 7.05 2.34
CA PRO A 101 11.21 5.85 3.12
C PRO A 101 10.00 5.00 2.73
N PRO A 102 8.82 5.56 2.38
CA PRO A 102 7.72 4.74 1.85
C PRO A 102 8.12 4.02 0.56
N ASP A 103 7.83 2.70 0.51
CA ASP A 103 8.29 1.82 -0.57
C ASP A 103 7.16 0.92 -1.10
N PRO A 104 6.11 1.50 -1.71
CA PRO A 104 5.11 0.72 -2.42
C PRO A 104 5.75 -0.10 -3.54
N THR A 105 5.24 -1.32 -3.76
CA THR A 105 5.78 -2.25 -4.78
C THR A 105 5.75 -1.65 -6.19
N GLU A 106 4.72 -0.88 -6.51
CA GLU A 106 4.56 -0.24 -7.82
C GLU A 106 5.28 1.12 -7.87
N THR A 107 6.48 1.12 -8.39
CA THR A 107 7.33 2.32 -8.46
C THR A 107 6.91 3.32 -9.55
N MET A 108 6.07 2.93 -10.50
CA MET A 108 5.52 3.84 -11.51
C MET A 108 4.29 4.61 -10.98
N ALA A 109 3.87 4.36 -9.75
CA ALA A 109 2.84 5.15 -9.08
C ALA A 109 3.24 6.62 -8.99
N PHE A 110 2.30 7.54 -9.28
CA PHE A 110 2.54 8.97 -9.14
C PHE A 110 2.48 9.40 -7.68
N MET A 111 3.32 10.36 -7.31
CA MET A 111 3.38 10.91 -5.94
C MET A 111 2.01 11.43 -5.46
N GLY A 112 1.25 12.13 -6.31
CA GLY A 112 -0.11 12.54 -5.96
C GLY A 112 -1.03 11.36 -5.65
N GLY A 113 -0.90 10.25 -6.36
CA GLY A 113 -1.66 9.02 -6.10
C GLY A 113 -1.24 8.32 -4.80
N THR A 114 0.05 8.25 -4.51
CA THR A 114 0.54 7.66 -3.24
C THR A 114 0.11 8.46 -2.03
N ILE A 115 0.08 9.80 -2.14
CA ILE A 115 -0.44 10.70 -1.10
C ILE A 115 -1.95 10.49 -0.95
N ALA A 116 -2.70 10.48 -2.06
CA ALA A 116 -4.15 10.31 -2.04
C ALA A 116 -4.60 8.98 -1.42
N CYS A 117 -3.80 7.91 -1.53
CA CYS A 117 -4.09 6.61 -0.93
C CYS A 117 -3.41 6.40 0.44
N ASN A 118 -2.55 7.33 0.89
CA ASN A 118 -1.67 7.11 2.04
C ASN A 118 -0.91 5.78 1.91
N SER A 119 -0.34 5.55 0.74
CA SER A 119 0.35 4.29 0.41
C SER A 119 1.50 3.98 1.37
N SER A 120 1.82 2.71 1.57
CA SER A 120 2.89 2.29 2.48
C SER A 120 3.92 1.37 1.82
N GLY A 121 3.71 0.06 1.79
CA GLY A 121 4.63 -0.92 1.20
C GLY A 121 5.47 -1.68 2.23
N SER A 122 6.52 -2.34 1.75
CA SER A 122 7.29 -3.31 2.53
C SER A 122 8.05 -2.74 3.73
N ARG A 123 8.53 -1.50 3.60
CA ARG A 123 9.31 -0.83 4.67
C ARG A 123 8.43 -0.08 5.67
N SER A 124 7.11 -0.18 5.53
CA SER A 124 6.19 0.44 6.51
C SER A 124 6.36 -0.11 7.92
N PHE A 125 6.92 -1.31 8.06
CA PHE A 125 7.27 -1.89 9.35
C PHE A 125 8.11 -0.93 10.21
N MET A 126 9.11 -0.27 9.63
CA MET A 126 9.94 0.72 10.32
C MET A 126 9.45 2.15 10.09
N TYR A 127 9.07 2.48 8.86
CA TYR A 127 8.89 3.87 8.46
C TYR A 127 7.43 4.34 8.42
N GLY A 128 6.46 3.41 8.50
CA GLY A 128 5.05 3.76 8.37
C GLY A 128 4.66 4.15 6.93
N ALA A 129 3.48 4.74 6.80
CA ALA A 129 2.90 5.14 5.52
C ALA A 129 3.32 6.56 5.10
N THR A 130 2.98 6.93 3.88
CA THR A 130 3.27 8.21 3.21
C THR A 130 2.96 9.44 4.07
N ARG A 131 1.84 9.46 4.78
CA ARG A 131 1.39 10.58 5.66
C ARG A 131 2.49 11.10 6.58
N ARG A 132 3.28 10.21 7.16
CA ARG A 132 4.35 10.55 8.10
C ARG A 132 5.49 11.35 7.47
N TRP A 133 5.62 11.31 6.14
CA TRP A 133 6.76 11.84 5.40
C TRP A 133 6.46 13.13 4.66
N ILE A 134 5.23 13.64 4.76
CA ILE A 134 4.80 14.87 4.10
C ILE A 134 4.98 16.04 5.06
N GLU A 135 5.67 17.08 4.61
CA GLU A 135 5.90 18.33 5.35
C GLU A 135 5.08 19.50 4.80
N ARG A 136 4.73 19.46 3.51
CA ARG A 136 3.94 20.48 2.84
C ARG A 136 3.10 19.87 1.74
N LEU A 137 1.89 20.38 1.55
CA LEU A 137 1.04 20.08 0.41
C LEU A 137 0.54 21.37 -0.24
N ARG A 138 0.52 21.36 -1.57
CA ARG A 138 -0.31 22.28 -2.36
C ARG A 138 -1.48 21.50 -2.93
N VAL A 139 -2.69 21.96 -2.66
CA VAL A 139 -3.92 21.24 -3.01
C VAL A 139 -4.88 22.21 -3.68
N ALA A 140 -5.40 21.87 -4.86
CA ALA A 140 -6.49 22.59 -5.48
C ALA A 140 -7.83 22.04 -4.96
N LEU A 141 -8.66 22.91 -4.41
CA LEU A 141 -10.03 22.60 -3.99
C LEU A 141 -10.98 22.58 -5.20
N PRO A 142 -12.16 21.97 -5.09
CA PRO A 142 -13.16 22.00 -6.15
C PRO A 142 -13.61 23.42 -6.56
N SER A 143 -13.46 24.39 -5.66
CA SER A 143 -13.70 25.83 -5.93
C SER A 143 -12.68 26.47 -6.88
N GLY A 144 -11.53 25.80 -7.11
CA GLY A 144 -10.37 26.37 -7.78
C GLY A 144 -9.40 27.11 -6.85
N GLU A 145 -9.73 27.26 -5.59
CA GLU A 145 -8.80 27.80 -4.57
C GLU A 145 -7.63 26.81 -4.38
N ILE A 146 -6.42 27.37 -4.20
CA ILE A 146 -5.23 26.58 -3.93
C ILE A 146 -4.81 26.81 -2.48
N LEU A 147 -4.88 25.75 -1.69
CA LEU A 147 -4.32 25.71 -0.35
C LEU A 147 -2.84 25.35 -0.41
N ASP A 148 -2.05 26.05 0.39
CA ASP A 148 -0.62 25.79 0.58
C ASP A 148 -0.39 25.60 2.07
N VAL A 149 -0.33 24.33 2.50
CA VAL A 149 -0.38 23.94 3.91
C VAL A 149 0.86 23.17 4.33
N HIS A 150 1.28 23.39 5.58
CA HIS A 150 2.43 22.76 6.18
C HIS A 150 2.04 21.81 7.30
N ARG A 151 2.94 20.90 7.64
CA ARG A 151 2.76 20.01 8.79
C ARG A 151 2.57 20.83 10.06
N GLY A 152 1.46 20.58 10.77
CA GLY A 152 1.07 21.30 11.96
C GLY A 152 0.14 22.50 11.74
N ASP A 153 -0.16 22.88 10.49
CA ASP A 153 -1.14 23.92 10.21
C ASP A 153 -2.54 23.44 10.63
N ALA A 154 -3.12 24.13 11.61
CA ALA A 154 -4.42 23.78 12.14
C ALA A 154 -5.52 23.93 11.07
N ILE A 155 -6.46 23.00 11.10
CA ILE A 155 -7.69 23.08 10.31
C ILE A 155 -8.57 24.18 10.92
N ASP A 156 -9.15 25.06 10.09
CA ASP A 156 -9.89 26.26 10.48
C ASP A 156 -11.38 26.00 10.78
N PHE A 157 -11.77 24.74 10.88
CA PHE A 157 -13.11 24.32 11.32
C PHE A 157 -13.04 23.23 12.39
N ASP A 158 -14.14 23.05 13.12
CA ASP A 158 -14.22 21.98 14.13
C ASP A 158 -14.23 20.60 13.47
N VAL A 159 -13.11 19.87 13.63
CA VAL A 159 -12.98 18.52 13.07
C VAL A 159 -13.74 17.52 13.96
N PRO A 160 -14.74 16.82 13.40
CA PRO A 160 -15.46 15.80 14.14
C PRO A 160 -14.54 14.65 14.54
N GLU A 161 -14.86 13.97 15.65
CA GLU A 161 -14.16 12.77 16.05
C GLU A 161 -14.89 11.52 15.58
N ILE A 162 -14.14 10.59 14.99
CA ILE A 162 -14.63 9.25 14.65
C ILE A 162 -13.66 8.19 15.21
N PRO A 163 -14.15 6.97 15.53
CA PRO A 163 -13.29 5.89 15.97
C PRO A 163 -12.19 5.58 14.96
N GLN A 164 -10.95 5.47 15.45
CA GLN A 164 -9.82 5.06 14.61
C GLN A 164 -9.55 3.56 14.80
N PRO A 165 -9.27 2.80 13.73
CA PRO A 165 -8.80 1.41 13.87
C PRO A 165 -7.51 1.33 14.69
N ALA A 166 -7.36 0.26 15.45
CA ALA A 166 -6.14 -0.02 16.20
C ALA A 166 -5.00 -0.57 15.32
N ALA A 167 -5.24 -0.76 14.03
CA ALA A 167 -4.25 -1.24 13.07
C ALA A 167 -3.19 -0.18 12.76
N ARG A 168 -1.97 -0.61 12.46
CA ARG A 168 -0.86 0.29 12.08
C ARG A 168 -1.08 0.98 10.73
N LYS A 169 -1.77 0.30 9.80
CA LYS A 169 -2.08 0.80 8.46
C LYS A 169 -3.58 1.07 8.34
N HIS A 170 -3.91 2.24 7.86
CA HIS A 170 -5.30 2.64 7.68
C HIS A 170 -5.44 3.68 6.57
N SER A 171 -6.29 3.37 5.59
CA SER A 171 -6.65 4.25 4.46
C SER A 171 -8.15 4.18 4.10
N CYS A 172 -9.00 3.82 5.08
CA CYS A 172 -10.44 3.71 4.88
C CYS A 172 -11.16 4.98 5.35
N GLY A 173 -11.64 5.79 4.42
CA GLY A 173 -12.32 7.05 4.72
C GLY A 173 -11.37 8.14 5.24
N TYR A 174 -11.93 9.19 5.84
CA TYR A 174 -11.14 10.29 6.39
C TYR A 174 -10.82 10.00 7.86
N PRO A 175 -9.56 10.11 8.31
CA PRO A 175 -9.17 9.78 9.69
C PRO A 175 -9.49 10.94 10.66
N LEU A 176 -10.75 11.37 10.71
CA LEU A 176 -11.18 12.56 11.44
C LEU A 176 -10.91 12.40 12.95
N ARG A 177 -10.16 13.34 13.50
CA ARG A 177 -9.87 13.42 14.94
C ARG A 177 -9.53 14.87 15.33
N PRO A 178 -9.85 15.31 16.54
CA PRO A 178 -9.43 16.62 17.04
C PRO A 178 -7.91 16.78 16.98
N GLY A 179 -7.45 17.97 16.59
CA GLY A 179 -6.03 18.31 16.52
C GLY A 179 -5.25 17.73 15.35
N MET A 180 -5.91 17.10 14.38
CA MET A 180 -5.27 16.78 13.10
C MET A 180 -5.00 18.06 12.30
N ASP A 181 -3.98 18.01 11.43
CA ASP A 181 -3.68 19.09 10.52
C ASP A 181 -4.26 18.87 9.11
N TRP A 182 -4.15 19.88 8.25
CA TRP A 182 -4.60 19.79 6.85
C TRP A 182 -3.92 18.68 6.05
N ILE A 183 -2.63 18.39 6.31
CA ILE A 183 -1.91 17.31 5.64
C ILE A 183 -2.52 15.96 6.01
N ASP A 184 -2.90 15.78 7.28
CA ASP A 184 -3.58 14.58 7.76
C ASP A 184 -4.93 14.39 7.08
N LEU A 185 -5.67 15.48 6.80
CA LEU A 185 -6.98 15.42 6.17
C LEU A 185 -6.88 15.03 4.68
N PHE A 186 -5.96 15.64 3.94
CA PHE A 186 -5.82 15.38 2.50
C PHE A 186 -5.12 14.05 2.19
N THR A 187 -4.22 13.58 3.07
CA THR A 187 -3.51 12.33 2.85
C THR A 187 -4.44 11.13 3.12
N GLY A 188 -4.66 10.31 2.09
CA GLY A 188 -5.59 9.19 2.14
C GLY A 188 -7.04 9.56 1.78
N ALA A 189 -7.30 10.80 1.36
CA ALA A 189 -8.63 11.25 0.94
C ALA A 189 -9.03 10.81 -0.48
N GLU A 190 -8.18 10.09 -1.18
CA GLU A 190 -8.41 9.54 -2.52
C GLU A 190 -8.85 10.59 -3.56
N GLY A 191 -8.35 11.83 -3.44
CA GLY A 191 -8.71 12.94 -4.33
C GLY A 191 -10.15 13.46 -4.15
N THR A 192 -10.86 13.02 -3.11
CA THR A 192 -12.27 13.38 -2.90
C THR A 192 -12.48 14.71 -2.18
N LEU A 193 -11.44 15.26 -1.55
CA LEU A 193 -11.44 16.56 -0.87
C LEU A 193 -10.70 17.64 -1.66
N GLY A 194 -9.78 17.25 -2.53
CA GLY A 194 -8.99 18.17 -3.34
C GLY A 194 -7.97 17.42 -4.19
N ILE A 195 -7.30 18.13 -5.08
CA ILE A 195 -6.31 17.61 -6.01
C ILE A 195 -4.93 18.02 -5.55
N VAL A 196 -4.09 17.04 -5.17
CA VAL A 196 -2.69 17.31 -4.83
C VAL A 196 -1.93 17.77 -6.09
N LEU A 197 -1.30 18.93 -6.02
CA LEU A 197 -0.48 19.53 -7.08
C LEU A 197 1.01 19.24 -6.88
N GLU A 198 1.47 19.46 -5.64
CA GLU A 198 2.85 19.38 -5.21
C GLU A 198 2.91 19.00 -3.74
N ALA A 199 3.96 18.28 -3.36
CA ALA A 199 4.29 18.00 -1.95
C ALA A 199 5.76 18.31 -1.67
N GLU A 200 6.06 18.70 -0.43
CA GLU A 200 7.41 18.58 0.13
C GLU A 200 7.44 17.34 1.03
N VAL A 201 8.38 16.44 0.74
CA VAL A 201 8.51 15.17 1.47
C VAL A 201 9.89 15.06 2.09
N ARG A 202 9.96 14.44 3.28
CA ARG A 202 11.23 14.16 3.95
C ARG A 202 11.96 13.01 3.30
N LEU A 203 13.29 13.15 3.18
CA LEU A 203 14.23 12.13 2.80
C LEU A 203 15.12 11.75 3.99
N LEU A 204 15.63 10.53 3.98
CA LEU A 204 16.61 10.07 4.95
C LEU A 204 17.95 9.78 4.25
N PRO A 205 19.08 9.89 4.97
CA PRO A 205 20.37 9.40 4.46
C PRO A 205 20.28 7.91 4.13
N THR A 206 20.85 7.50 3.01
CA THR A 206 20.95 6.08 2.65
C THR A 206 21.74 5.33 3.73
N PRO A 207 21.23 4.24 4.30
CA PRO A 207 21.96 3.40 5.23
C PRO A 207 23.27 2.93 4.61
N ARG A 208 24.34 2.91 5.41
CA ARG A 208 25.67 2.49 4.94
C ARG A 208 25.67 1.03 4.53
N GLU A 209 25.08 0.20 5.37
CA GLU A 209 25.03 -1.24 5.17
C GLU A 209 23.64 -1.78 5.49
N LEU A 210 23.19 -2.74 4.69
CA LEU A 210 21.92 -3.45 4.86
C LEU A 210 22.17 -4.94 4.80
N LEU A 211 21.65 -5.65 5.80
CA LEU A 211 21.50 -7.09 5.72
C LEU A 211 20.11 -7.41 5.15
N ASN A 212 20.08 -8.25 4.16
CA ASN A 212 18.83 -8.75 3.56
C ASN A 212 18.80 -10.26 3.76
N GLY A 213 17.61 -10.82 3.98
CA GLY A 213 17.47 -12.26 4.14
C GLY A 213 16.13 -12.78 3.66
N ILE A 214 16.14 -14.03 3.18
CA ILE A 214 14.97 -14.86 2.97
C ILE A 214 15.19 -16.12 3.79
N ILE A 215 14.44 -16.23 4.88
CA ILE A 215 14.62 -17.26 5.90
C ILE A 215 13.50 -18.28 5.78
N PHE A 216 13.85 -19.55 5.57
CA PHE A 216 12.89 -20.63 5.37
C PHE A 216 12.64 -21.41 6.65
N PHE A 217 11.39 -21.88 6.82
CA PHE A 217 10.93 -22.55 8.03
C PHE A 217 10.25 -23.90 7.72
N PRO A 218 10.35 -24.88 8.64
CA PRO A 218 9.75 -26.21 8.49
C PRO A 218 8.23 -26.21 8.67
N SER A 219 7.67 -25.18 9.30
CA SER A 219 6.24 -25.02 9.50
C SER A 219 5.86 -23.54 9.56
N ASP A 220 4.59 -23.29 9.32
CA ASP A 220 3.95 -21.97 9.43
C ASP A 220 4.00 -21.43 10.88
N GLU A 221 3.76 -22.30 11.85
CA GLU A 221 3.76 -21.93 13.27
C GLU A 221 5.14 -21.44 13.72
N VAL A 222 6.20 -22.17 13.35
CA VAL A 222 7.59 -21.78 13.65
C VAL A 222 7.94 -20.43 13.00
N ALA A 223 7.51 -20.21 11.77
CA ALA A 223 7.73 -18.92 11.09
C ALA A 223 6.99 -17.76 11.79
N LEU A 224 5.76 -17.99 12.25
CA LEU A 224 4.99 -16.97 12.97
C LEU A 224 5.56 -16.70 14.37
N ASP A 225 6.11 -17.72 15.05
CA ASP A 225 6.81 -17.54 16.34
C ASP A 225 8.07 -16.69 16.15
N ALA A 226 8.86 -16.98 15.12
CA ALA A 226 10.02 -16.19 14.73
C ALA A 226 9.63 -14.74 14.36
N LEU A 227 8.58 -14.57 13.57
CA LEU A 227 8.05 -13.25 13.19
C LEU A 227 7.67 -12.42 14.44
N ASP A 228 6.99 -13.02 15.41
CA ASP A 228 6.60 -12.35 16.66
C ASP A 228 7.82 -11.96 17.48
N ALA A 229 8.81 -12.84 17.60
CA ALA A 229 10.06 -12.59 18.33
C ALA A 229 10.90 -11.48 17.65
N TRP A 230 10.96 -11.48 16.33
CA TRP A 230 11.84 -10.58 15.58
C TRP A 230 11.28 -9.15 15.41
N ARG A 231 10.04 -8.88 15.76
CA ARG A 231 9.48 -7.52 15.72
C ARG A 231 10.26 -6.50 16.56
N SER A 232 10.96 -6.97 17.59
CA SER A 232 11.76 -6.13 18.47
C SER A 232 13.21 -5.92 18.01
N VAL A 233 13.61 -6.53 16.88
CA VAL A 233 14.98 -6.41 16.35
C VAL A 233 15.25 -4.98 15.90
N THR A 234 16.26 -4.37 16.51
CA THR A 234 16.67 -2.99 16.20
C THR A 234 17.16 -2.89 14.75
N GLY A 235 16.79 -1.81 14.09
CA GLY A 235 17.20 -1.56 12.70
C GLY A 235 16.44 -2.38 11.65
N LEU A 236 15.52 -3.28 12.04
CA LEU A 236 14.72 -4.06 11.11
C LEU A 236 13.74 -3.16 10.36
N ARG A 237 13.94 -3.02 9.04
CA ARG A 237 13.15 -2.14 8.17
C ARG A 237 11.94 -2.84 7.57
N MET A 238 12.08 -4.13 7.32
CA MET A 238 11.09 -4.98 6.66
C MET A 238 11.01 -6.32 7.36
N LEU A 239 9.78 -6.80 7.58
CA LEU A 239 9.48 -8.12 8.12
C LEU A 239 8.23 -8.64 7.42
N GLU A 240 8.44 -9.44 6.37
CA GLU A 240 7.37 -9.98 5.54
C GLU A 240 7.26 -11.49 5.68
N TYR A 241 6.09 -12.00 5.42
CA TYR A 241 5.74 -13.41 5.55
C TYR A 241 5.28 -13.97 4.20
N VAL A 242 5.62 -15.24 3.95
CA VAL A 242 5.26 -16.01 2.76
C VAL A 242 4.86 -17.42 3.21
N ASP A 243 3.66 -17.89 2.84
CA ASP A 243 3.19 -19.24 3.15
C ASP A 243 3.66 -20.31 2.15
N ASP A 244 3.43 -21.60 2.45
CA ASP A 244 3.79 -22.74 1.57
C ASP A 244 3.15 -22.62 0.17
N PRO A 245 1.84 -22.33 0.01
CA PRO A 245 1.27 -22.14 -1.32
C PRO A 245 1.99 -21.06 -2.15
N ALA A 246 2.34 -19.92 -1.53
CA ALA A 246 3.09 -18.86 -2.21
C ALA A 246 4.50 -19.29 -2.61
N LEU A 247 5.20 -20.04 -1.75
CA LEU A 247 6.52 -20.61 -2.08
C LEU A 247 6.42 -21.59 -3.26
N ARG A 248 5.42 -22.47 -3.25
CA ARG A 248 5.20 -23.43 -4.37
C ARG A 248 4.84 -22.73 -5.66
N MET A 249 4.06 -21.66 -5.59
CA MET A 249 3.65 -20.86 -6.74
C MET A 249 4.86 -20.29 -7.51
N ILE A 250 5.93 -19.90 -6.83
CA ILE A 250 7.15 -19.33 -7.45
C ILE A 250 8.29 -20.33 -7.61
N ALA A 251 8.14 -21.60 -7.18
CA ALA A 251 9.21 -22.60 -7.16
C ALA A 251 9.84 -22.85 -8.54
N GLN A 252 9.06 -22.76 -9.64
CA GLN A 252 9.62 -22.90 -10.99
C GLN A 252 10.59 -21.77 -11.34
N ARG A 253 10.34 -20.56 -10.87
CA ARG A 253 11.21 -19.39 -11.08
C ARG A 253 12.40 -19.37 -10.10
N TYR A 254 12.23 -20.00 -8.94
CA TYR A 254 13.22 -20.05 -7.85
C TYR A 254 13.41 -21.49 -7.36
N PRO A 255 14.14 -22.34 -8.14
CA PRO A 255 14.32 -23.75 -7.82
C PRO A 255 15.16 -24.00 -6.54
N ASP A 256 15.91 -22.98 -6.08
CA ASP A 256 16.67 -23.03 -4.83
C ASP A 256 15.79 -22.91 -3.57
N VAL A 257 14.50 -22.62 -3.70
CA VAL A 257 13.56 -22.64 -2.56
C VAL A 257 13.46 -24.09 -2.04
N PRO A 258 13.75 -24.34 -0.75
CA PRO A 258 13.73 -25.70 -0.22
C PRO A 258 12.34 -26.34 -0.36
N GLU A 259 12.28 -27.54 -0.91
CA GLU A 259 11.00 -28.29 -1.04
C GLU A 259 10.33 -28.56 0.31
N THR A 260 11.13 -28.67 1.38
CA THR A 260 10.66 -28.90 2.75
C THR A 260 10.21 -27.62 3.46
N ALA A 261 10.46 -26.44 2.88
CA ALA A 261 10.01 -25.17 3.48
C ALA A 261 8.49 -25.05 3.40
N LYS A 262 7.88 -24.69 4.52
CA LYS A 262 6.44 -24.46 4.68
C LYS A 262 6.08 -23.00 4.86
N ALA A 263 7.06 -22.18 5.17
CA ALA A 263 6.93 -20.73 5.20
C ALA A 263 8.29 -20.06 4.99
N ALA A 264 8.28 -18.77 4.69
CA ALA A 264 9.47 -17.93 4.73
C ALA A 264 9.19 -16.58 5.35
N LEU A 265 10.22 -15.97 5.93
CA LEU A 265 10.26 -14.57 6.31
C LEU A 265 11.26 -13.84 5.42
N ILE A 266 10.87 -12.64 4.94
CA ILE A 266 11.75 -11.76 4.18
C ILE A 266 12.07 -10.58 5.07
N ILE A 267 13.36 -10.32 5.26
CA ILE A 267 13.86 -9.25 6.12
C ILE A 267 14.77 -8.28 5.39
N GLU A 268 14.80 -7.05 5.89
CA GLU A 268 15.83 -6.05 5.58
C GLU A 268 16.17 -5.31 6.88
N GLN A 269 17.45 -5.29 7.27
CA GLN A 269 17.93 -4.63 8.48
C GLN A 269 19.05 -3.64 8.17
N ILE A 270 19.02 -2.48 8.84
CA ILE A 270 20.17 -1.57 8.89
C ILE A 270 21.19 -2.19 9.84
N MET A 271 22.42 -2.41 9.34
CA MET A 271 23.51 -2.95 10.14
C MET A 271 24.27 -1.84 10.88
N GLU A 272 24.62 -2.13 12.13
CA GLU A 272 25.54 -1.31 12.93
C GLU A 272 26.96 -1.88 12.93
N GLY A 273 27.12 -3.13 12.43
CA GLY A 273 28.40 -3.83 12.29
C GLY A 273 28.24 -5.35 12.18
N ASP A 274 29.37 -6.06 12.13
CA ASP A 274 29.39 -7.54 11.92
C ASP A 274 28.64 -8.32 13.01
N ARG A 275 28.51 -7.76 14.22
CA ARG A 275 27.75 -8.38 15.31
C ARG A 275 26.27 -8.61 14.96
N ASP A 276 25.73 -7.85 14.03
CA ASP A 276 24.34 -8.09 13.56
C ASP A 276 24.23 -9.40 12.79
N ILE A 277 25.30 -9.80 12.06
CA ILE A 277 25.33 -11.09 11.35
C ILE A 277 25.38 -12.23 12.36
N ASP A 278 26.26 -12.17 13.37
CA ASP A 278 26.37 -13.17 14.42
C ASP A 278 25.01 -13.33 15.17
N ALA A 279 24.36 -12.20 15.47
CA ALA A 279 23.08 -12.21 16.12
C ALA A 279 21.96 -12.85 15.26
N TRP A 280 22.08 -12.81 13.92
CA TRP A 280 21.14 -13.55 13.07
C TRP A 280 21.41 -15.05 13.06
N VAL A 281 22.67 -15.49 13.12
CA VAL A 281 23.01 -16.91 13.27
C VAL A 281 22.35 -17.45 14.54
N ASP A 282 22.52 -16.77 15.66
CA ASP A 282 21.90 -17.16 16.94
C ASP A 282 20.35 -17.21 16.83
N ARG A 283 19.73 -16.19 16.24
CA ARG A 283 18.26 -16.15 16.05
C ARG A 283 17.73 -17.29 15.19
N LEU A 284 18.47 -17.70 14.15
CA LEU A 284 18.06 -18.83 13.31
C LEU A 284 18.09 -20.12 14.10
N ALA A 285 19.17 -20.37 14.86
CA ALA A 285 19.31 -21.54 15.72
C ALA A 285 18.19 -21.60 16.80
N GLU A 286 17.89 -20.46 17.44
CA GLU A 286 16.85 -20.37 18.48
C GLU A 286 15.44 -20.62 17.95
N THR A 287 15.15 -20.24 16.70
CA THR A 287 13.79 -20.31 16.13
C THR A 287 13.53 -21.57 15.32
N GLY A 288 14.52 -22.43 15.08
CA GLY A 288 14.36 -23.64 14.27
C GLY A 288 14.18 -23.38 12.78
N ALA A 289 14.67 -22.24 12.30
CA ALA A 289 14.76 -21.94 10.87
C ALA A 289 15.75 -22.89 10.16
N PHE A 290 15.66 -22.98 8.84
CA PHE A 290 16.63 -23.73 8.04
C PHE A 290 17.90 -22.89 7.82
N GLU A 291 18.86 -22.96 8.74
CA GLU A 291 20.08 -22.15 8.73
C GLU A 291 20.82 -22.24 7.40
N GLU A 292 21.22 -23.46 6.97
CA GLU A 292 22.01 -23.69 5.76
C GLU A 292 21.25 -23.40 4.45
N LYS A 293 19.92 -23.38 4.49
CA LYS A 293 19.07 -23.19 3.31
C LYS A 293 18.53 -21.78 3.19
N SER A 294 18.64 -20.97 4.24
CA SER A 294 18.23 -19.57 4.24
C SER A 294 19.25 -18.69 3.51
N TRP A 295 18.75 -17.64 2.87
CA TRP A 295 19.59 -16.78 2.06
C TRP A 295 19.82 -15.45 2.76
N PHE A 296 21.07 -15.06 2.85
CA PHE A 296 21.48 -13.77 3.40
C PHE A 296 22.46 -13.09 2.45
N GLY A 297 22.48 -11.75 2.50
CA GLY A 297 23.45 -10.98 1.76
C GLY A 297 23.42 -9.49 2.10
N THR A 298 24.58 -8.86 1.91
CA THR A 298 24.77 -7.43 2.17
C THR A 298 25.09 -6.63 0.90
N SER A 299 25.40 -7.33 -0.21
CA SER A 299 25.74 -6.69 -1.47
C SER A 299 24.50 -6.11 -2.18
N ASP A 300 24.73 -5.15 -3.08
CA ASP A 300 23.67 -4.61 -3.96
C ASP A 300 23.07 -5.71 -4.87
N ALA A 301 23.88 -6.69 -5.26
CA ALA A 301 23.43 -7.84 -6.07
C ALA A 301 22.48 -8.73 -5.28
N ASP A 302 22.77 -9.03 -4.02
CA ASP A 302 21.90 -9.80 -3.13
C ASP A 302 20.59 -9.05 -2.88
N ARG A 303 20.67 -7.76 -2.59
CA ARG A 303 19.49 -6.91 -2.38
C ARG A 303 18.56 -6.94 -3.60
N GLU A 304 19.11 -6.83 -4.79
CA GLU A 304 18.33 -6.90 -6.03
C GLU A 304 17.77 -8.32 -6.26
N ARG A 305 18.52 -9.38 -5.95
CA ARG A 305 18.03 -10.76 -6.00
C ARG A 305 16.83 -10.98 -5.09
N PHE A 306 16.90 -10.50 -3.84
CA PHE A 306 15.83 -10.68 -2.86
C PHE A 306 14.63 -9.78 -3.16
N ARG A 307 14.87 -8.57 -3.68
CA ARG A 307 13.81 -7.71 -4.19
C ARG A 307 13.04 -8.39 -5.34
N LYS A 308 13.73 -9.00 -6.29
CA LYS A 308 13.11 -9.76 -7.39
C LYS A 308 12.31 -10.95 -6.89
N PHE A 309 12.82 -11.68 -5.89
CA PHE A 309 12.08 -12.78 -5.25
C PHE A 309 10.75 -12.28 -4.65
N ARG A 310 10.82 -11.21 -3.87
CA ARG A 310 9.62 -10.62 -3.27
C ARG A 310 8.61 -10.16 -4.33
N HIS A 311 9.07 -9.49 -5.37
CA HIS A 311 8.20 -9.00 -6.45
C HIS A 311 7.60 -10.13 -7.28
N ALA A 312 8.27 -11.26 -7.41
CA ALA A 312 7.75 -12.42 -8.12
C ALA A 312 6.46 -12.99 -7.51
N LEU A 313 6.23 -12.80 -6.21
CA LEU A 313 5.02 -13.27 -5.53
C LEU A 313 3.74 -12.61 -6.09
N PRO A 314 3.55 -11.27 -6.01
CA PRO A 314 2.36 -10.62 -6.56
C PRO A 314 2.31 -10.69 -8.10
N GLU A 315 3.45 -10.66 -8.81
CA GLU A 315 3.50 -10.83 -10.25
C GLU A 315 2.94 -12.19 -10.68
N THR A 316 3.41 -13.27 -10.06
CA THR A 316 2.96 -14.63 -10.40
C THR A 316 1.49 -14.86 -10.02
N ALA A 317 1.04 -14.34 -8.87
CA ALA A 317 -0.37 -14.41 -8.47
C ALA A 317 -1.28 -13.69 -9.48
N LEU A 318 -0.88 -12.51 -9.95
CA LEU A 318 -1.60 -11.77 -10.99
C LEU A 318 -1.60 -12.53 -12.31
N ASP A 319 -0.46 -13.06 -12.75
CA ASP A 319 -0.33 -13.83 -13.99
C ASP A 319 -1.21 -15.08 -14.00
N ILE A 320 -1.34 -15.78 -12.87
CA ILE A 320 -2.24 -16.92 -12.73
C ILE A 320 -3.69 -16.47 -12.91
N SER A 321 -4.11 -15.41 -12.20
CA SER A 321 -5.48 -14.89 -12.29
C SER A 321 -5.82 -14.48 -13.73
N VAL A 322 -4.93 -13.74 -14.40
CA VAL A 322 -5.12 -13.27 -15.79
C VAL A 322 -5.19 -14.46 -16.76
N ARG A 323 -4.30 -15.45 -16.62
CA ARG A 323 -4.33 -16.68 -17.46
C ARG A 323 -5.63 -17.47 -17.29
N ASN A 324 -6.21 -17.45 -16.10
CA ASN A 324 -7.49 -18.09 -15.82
C ASN A 324 -8.69 -17.23 -16.26
N GLY A 325 -8.46 -16.03 -16.81
CA GLY A 325 -9.50 -15.13 -17.31
C GLY A 325 -10.14 -14.24 -16.24
N PHE A 326 -9.52 -14.11 -15.07
CA PHE A 326 -10.03 -13.33 -13.93
C PHE A 326 -9.17 -12.11 -13.62
N THR A 327 -9.79 -11.12 -12.99
CA THR A 327 -9.05 -10.01 -12.39
C THR A 327 -8.48 -10.43 -11.04
N SER A 328 -7.44 -9.72 -10.57
CA SER A 328 -6.88 -9.92 -9.24
C SER A 328 -7.97 -9.82 -8.15
N LEU A 329 -7.97 -10.77 -7.23
CA LEU A 329 -8.89 -10.86 -6.12
C LEU A 329 -8.09 -11.13 -4.83
N GLY A 330 -8.19 -10.24 -3.85
CA GLY A 330 -7.40 -10.36 -2.62
C GLY A 330 -7.80 -9.35 -1.55
N THR A 331 -7.21 -9.53 -0.38
CA THR A 331 -7.45 -8.66 0.79
C THR A 331 -6.45 -7.50 0.85
N ASP A 332 -6.88 -6.42 1.50
CA ASP A 332 -6.05 -5.28 1.89
C ASP A 332 -6.48 -4.84 3.30
N PHE A 333 -6.59 -5.84 4.19
CA PHE A 333 -7.07 -5.65 5.56
C PHE A 333 -5.90 -5.68 6.53
N SER A 334 -5.79 -4.64 7.37
CA SER A 334 -4.76 -4.57 8.40
C SER A 334 -5.38 -4.74 9.77
N VAL A 335 -4.84 -5.66 10.55
CA VAL A 335 -5.29 -5.99 11.91
C VAL A 335 -4.30 -5.48 12.96
N PRO A 336 -4.72 -5.27 14.21
CA PRO A 336 -3.78 -5.14 15.33
C PRO A 336 -2.79 -6.32 15.33
N ILE A 337 -1.54 -6.06 15.66
CA ILE A 337 -0.46 -7.07 15.55
C ILE A 337 -0.77 -8.35 16.31
N GLU A 338 -1.35 -8.22 17.50
CA GLU A 338 -1.76 -9.34 18.37
C GLU A 338 -2.92 -10.16 17.79
N LYS A 339 -3.58 -9.65 16.75
CA LYS A 339 -4.69 -10.31 16.05
C LYS A 339 -4.28 -11.01 14.74
N ASN A 340 -3.00 -10.94 14.36
CA ASN A 340 -2.49 -11.56 13.14
C ASN A 340 -2.84 -13.05 13.02
N ARG A 341 -2.51 -13.83 14.06
CA ARG A 341 -2.73 -15.29 14.04
C ARG A 341 -4.21 -15.65 13.96
N GLU A 342 -5.04 -14.90 14.69
CA GLU A 342 -6.50 -15.07 14.67
C GLU A 342 -7.05 -14.81 13.26
N MET A 343 -6.59 -13.74 12.59
CA MET A 343 -7.03 -13.40 11.25
C MET A 343 -6.49 -14.37 10.20
N LEU A 344 -5.23 -14.81 10.30
CA LEU A 344 -4.65 -15.82 9.41
C LEU A 344 -5.41 -17.14 9.49
N ALA A 345 -5.72 -17.60 10.71
CA ALA A 345 -6.51 -18.82 10.92
C ALA A 345 -7.93 -18.67 10.34
N PHE A 346 -8.54 -17.49 10.50
CA PHE A 346 -9.85 -17.20 9.94
C PHE A 346 -9.84 -17.22 8.40
N TYR A 347 -8.81 -16.64 7.77
CA TYR A 347 -8.63 -16.69 6.33
C TYR A 347 -8.53 -18.13 5.83
N ARG A 348 -7.60 -18.92 6.37
CA ARG A 348 -7.39 -20.31 5.96
C ARG A 348 -8.66 -21.15 6.10
N LYS A 349 -9.34 -21.08 7.25
CA LYS A 349 -10.59 -21.79 7.48
C LYS A 349 -11.63 -21.56 6.39
N HIS A 350 -11.74 -20.35 5.87
CA HIS A 350 -12.72 -20.02 4.84
C HIS A 350 -12.20 -20.39 3.45
N MET A 351 -10.94 -20.09 3.17
CA MET A 351 -10.35 -20.34 1.85
C MET A 351 -10.22 -21.83 1.56
N ASP A 352 -9.83 -22.66 2.53
CA ASP A 352 -9.75 -24.11 2.38
C ASP A 352 -11.11 -24.73 2.02
N ARG A 353 -12.20 -24.08 2.42
CA ARG A 353 -13.56 -24.54 2.11
C ARG A 353 -14.03 -24.12 0.72
N ILE A 354 -13.73 -22.88 0.28
CA ILE A 354 -14.31 -22.30 -0.94
C ILE A 354 -13.38 -22.40 -2.15
N MET A 355 -12.05 -22.48 -1.91
CA MET A 355 -11.04 -22.41 -2.96
C MET A 355 -9.78 -23.21 -2.54
N PRO A 356 -9.91 -24.52 -2.22
CA PRO A 356 -8.82 -25.34 -1.71
C PRO A 356 -7.67 -25.42 -2.73
N GLY A 357 -6.47 -25.01 -2.32
CA GLY A 357 -5.26 -25.01 -3.18
C GLY A 357 -5.16 -23.87 -4.21
N HIS A 358 -6.18 -23.02 -4.34
CA HIS A 358 -6.19 -21.89 -5.27
C HIS A 358 -6.12 -20.54 -4.56
N TYR A 359 -5.33 -20.45 -3.50
CA TYR A 359 -5.00 -19.21 -2.83
C TYR A 359 -3.61 -19.29 -2.18
N CYS A 360 -3.04 -18.15 -1.85
CA CYS A 360 -1.81 -18.05 -1.07
C CYS A 360 -1.84 -16.80 -0.19
N ILE A 361 -1.03 -16.80 0.87
CA ILE A 361 -0.92 -15.71 1.82
C ILE A 361 0.52 -15.23 1.89
N PHE A 362 0.75 -13.97 1.61
CA PHE A 362 2.05 -13.30 1.79
C PHE A 362 1.84 -11.81 2.07
N GLY A 363 2.91 -11.13 2.50
CA GLY A 363 2.92 -9.68 2.67
C GLY A 363 3.36 -9.22 4.05
N HIS A 364 2.86 -8.06 4.46
CA HIS A 364 3.37 -7.24 5.57
C HIS A 364 2.89 -7.72 6.95
N VAL A 365 3.00 -9.01 7.24
CA VAL A 365 2.48 -9.60 8.51
C VAL A 365 3.20 -9.03 9.73
N GLY A 366 4.45 -8.55 9.59
CA GLY A 366 5.14 -7.77 10.61
C GLY A 366 4.35 -6.54 11.08
N ASP A 367 3.62 -5.91 10.15
CA ASP A 367 2.74 -4.75 10.39
C ASP A 367 1.27 -5.10 10.66
N GLY A 368 0.92 -6.36 10.76
CA GLY A 368 -0.48 -6.75 10.88
C GLY A 368 -1.25 -6.71 9.57
N HIS A 369 -0.59 -6.82 8.41
CA HIS A 369 -1.21 -6.69 7.10
C HIS A 369 -0.91 -7.90 6.20
N PRO A 370 -1.55 -9.06 6.45
CA PRO A 370 -1.48 -10.23 5.58
C PRO A 370 -2.38 -10.04 4.35
N HIS A 371 -1.86 -10.34 3.16
CA HIS A 371 -2.65 -10.40 1.95
C HIS A 371 -3.03 -11.86 1.62
N VAL A 372 -4.34 -12.14 1.54
CA VAL A 372 -4.82 -13.34 0.86
C VAL A 372 -4.92 -13.01 -0.62
N ASN A 373 -4.19 -13.74 -1.44
CA ASN A 373 -4.27 -13.65 -2.89
C ASN A 373 -5.05 -14.88 -3.39
N MET A 374 -6.20 -14.65 -3.96
CA MET A 374 -7.09 -15.67 -4.48
C MET A 374 -6.76 -15.92 -5.96
N LEU A 375 -6.68 -17.18 -6.36
CA LEU A 375 -6.22 -17.64 -7.67
C LEU A 375 -7.34 -18.47 -8.33
N PRO A 376 -8.54 -17.91 -8.57
CA PRO A 376 -9.70 -18.69 -9.00
C PRO A 376 -9.43 -19.38 -10.35
N ALA A 377 -9.78 -20.67 -10.43
CA ALA A 377 -9.72 -21.47 -11.64
C ALA A 377 -11.08 -21.55 -12.36
N THR A 378 -12.18 -21.21 -11.66
CA THR A 378 -13.55 -21.25 -12.17
C THR A 378 -14.32 -19.99 -11.78
N GLN A 379 -15.41 -19.71 -12.52
CA GLN A 379 -16.32 -18.60 -12.18
C GLN A 379 -16.93 -18.78 -10.78
N ALA A 380 -17.26 -20.00 -10.40
CA ALA A 380 -17.82 -20.28 -9.08
C ALA A 380 -16.84 -19.93 -7.95
N GLU A 381 -15.56 -20.23 -8.12
CA GLU A 381 -14.50 -19.82 -7.17
C GLU A 381 -14.34 -18.31 -7.14
N PHE A 382 -14.37 -17.64 -8.29
CA PHE A 382 -14.27 -16.18 -8.37
C PHE A 382 -15.42 -15.50 -7.62
N ASP A 383 -16.65 -15.97 -7.84
CA ASP A 383 -17.83 -15.44 -7.19
C ASP A 383 -17.79 -15.69 -5.67
N ALA A 384 -17.47 -16.92 -5.24
CA ALA A 384 -17.31 -17.26 -3.82
C ALA A 384 -16.18 -16.45 -3.15
N GLY A 385 -15.06 -16.24 -3.85
CA GLY A 385 -13.95 -15.40 -3.40
C GLY A 385 -14.35 -13.92 -3.26
N SER A 386 -15.14 -13.40 -4.20
CA SER A 386 -15.68 -12.04 -4.12
C SER A 386 -16.62 -11.85 -2.93
N ASP A 387 -17.47 -12.84 -2.65
CA ASP A 387 -18.44 -12.80 -1.55
C ASP A 387 -17.75 -12.91 -0.18
N VAL A 388 -16.73 -13.77 -0.05
CA VAL A 388 -16.02 -13.99 1.21
C VAL A 388 -15.24 -12.74 1.67
N LEU A 389 -14.87 -11.83 0.76
CA LEU A 389 -14.27 -10.56 1.14
C LEU A 389 -15.15 -9.74 2.08
N THR A 390 -16.48 -9.83 1.93
CA THR A 390 -17.42 -9.17 2.85
C THR A 390 -17.42 -9.83 4.24
N VAL A 391 -17.27 -11.16 4.29
CA VAL A 391 -17.12 -11.91 5.56
C VAL A 391 -15.82 -11.52 6.24
N PHE A 392 -14.73 -11.45 5.49
CA PHE A 392 -13.42 -11.03 5.99
C PHE A 392 -13.43 -9.58 6.49
N ALA A 393 -14.08 -8.66 5.77
CA ALA A 393 -14.23 -7.27 6.21
C ALA A 393 -14.98 -7.16 7.55
N ARG A 394 -16.04 -7.93 7.76
CA ARG A 394 -16.78 -7.96 9.03
C ARG A 394 -15.91 -8.48 10.18
N GLN A 395 -15.19 -9.59 9.97
CA GLN A 395 -14.25 -10.12 10.95
C GLN A 395 -13.15 -9.12 11.26
N CYS A 396 -12.60 -8.46 10.25
CA CYS A 396 -11.61 -7.43 10.38
C CYS A 396 -12.07 -6.32 11.34
N VAL A 397 -13.27 -5.76 11.13
CA VAL A 397 -13.83 -4.72 12.00
C VAL A 397 -14.09 -5.22 13.43
N GLN A 398 -14.56 -6.47 13.61
CA GLN A 398 -14.72 -7.07 14.93
C GLN A 398 -13.40 -7.17 15.73
N LEU A 399 -12.28 -7.30 15.01
CA LEU A 399 -10.94 -7.29 15.60
C LEU A 399 -10.35 -5.89 15.83
N GLY A 400 -11.12 -4.82 15.60
CA GLY A 400 -10.64 -3.44 15.74
C GLY A 400 -9.71 -3.00 14.61
N ALA A 401 -9.81 -3.64 13.47
CA ALA A 401 -8.92 -3.55 12.33
C ALA A 401 -9.42 -2.58 11.23
N SER A 402 -8.65 -2.40 10.16
CA SER A 402 -8.97 -1.57 9.00
C SER A 402 -9.27 -2.41 7.75
N VAL A 403 -10.38 -2.12 7.08
CA VAL A 403 -10.79 -2.78 5.82
C VAL A 403 -10.08 -2.22 4.57
N ALA A 404 -9.25 -1.20 4.72
CA ALA A 404 -8.32 -0.72 3.71
C ALA A 404 -7.05 -0.25 4.40
N ALA A 405 -5.95 -0.95 4.13
CA ALA A 405 -4.66 -0.68 4.76
C ALA A 405 -3.82 0.33 3.95
N GLU A 406 -3.69 0.12 2.63
CA GLU A 406 -2.81 0.92 1.77
C GLU A 406 -3.34 1.19 0.36
N HIS A 407 -4.32 0.42 -0.14
CA HIS A 407 -4.84 0.58 -1.50
C HIS A 407 -5.97 1.61 -1.61
N GLY A 408 -6.49 2.13 -0.50
CA GLY A 408 -7.71 2.91 -0.47
C GLY A 408 -8.96 2.06 -0.72
N LEU A 409 -10.11 2.70 -0.80
CA LEU A 409 -11.39 2.07 -1.11
C LEU A 409 -11.69 2.06 -2.61
N GLY A 410 -11.46 3.20 -3.26
CA GLY A 410 -11.84 3.41 -4.64
C GLY A 410 -13.30 3.01 -4.90
N LYS A 411 -13.57 2.56 -6.11
CA LYS A 411 -14.92 2.07 -6.49
C LYS A 411 -15.15 0.60 -6.12
N ARG A 412 -14.08 -0.21 -6.13
CA ARG A 412 -14.17 -1.66 -5.84
C ARG A 412 -14.51 -1.96 -4.40
N LYS A 413 -13.96 -1.19 -3.45
CA LYS A 413 -14.05 -1.43 -2.00
C LYS A 413 -14.96 -0.43 -1.27
N ALA A 414 -15.59 0.52 -1.97
CA ALA A 414 -16.49 1.51 -1.36
C ALA A 414 -17.59 0.86 -0.51
N LYS A 415 -18.04 -0.37 -0.89
CA LYS A 415 -18.98 -1.18 -0.12
C LYS A 415 -18.51 -1.55 1.29
N PHE A 416 -17.22 -1.44 1.60
CA PHE A 416 -16.66 -1.73 2.92
C PHE A 416 -16.68 -0.53 3.87
N LEU A 417 -16.86 0.70 3.36
CA LEU A 417 -16.98 1.88 4.22
C LEU A 417 -18.12 1.75 5.26
N PRO A 418 -19.36 1.33 4.89
CA PRO A 418 -20.43 1.11 5.86
C PRO A 418 -20.25 -0.14 6.73
N ILE A 419 -19.26 -0.99 6.46
CA ILE A 419 -18.85 -2.07 7.36
C ILE A 419 -17.87 -1.53 8.41
N GLN A 420 -16.92 -0.67 8.00
CA GLN A 420 -15.95 -0.05 8.88
C GLN A 420 -16.61 0.96 9.83
N TYR A 421 -17.49 1.79 9.30
CA TYR A 421 -18.09 2.91 10.00
C TYR A 421 -19.61 2.88 9.92
N SER A 422 -20.28 3.13 11.04
CA SER A 422 -21.72 3.33 11.04
C SER A 422 -22.12 4.66 10.39
N THR A 423 -23.41 4.83 10.11
CA THR A 423 -23.95 6.08 9.52
C THR A 423 -23.56 7.30 10.36
N VAL A 424 -23.56 7.19 11.70
CA VAL A 424 -23.17 8.28 12.62
C VAL A 424 -21.75 8.78 12.35
N HIS A 425 -20.83 7.92 11.90
CA HIS A 425 -19.45 8.28 11.58
C HIS A 425 -19.26 8.71 10.12
N ILE A 426 -20.10 8.21 9.20
CA ILE A 426 -20.05 8.55 7.77
C ILE A 426 -20.62 9.97 7.53
N GLU A 427 -21.66 10.39 8.25
CA GLU A 427 -22.22 11.73 8.07
C GLU A 427 -21.22 12.86 8.39
N PRO A 428 -20.42 12.81 9.46
CA PRO A 428 -19.29 13.73 9.62
C PRO A 428 -18.31 13.77 8.45
N MET A 429 -17.95 12.60 7.87
CA MET A 429 -17.08 12.57 6.68
C MET A 429 -17.71 13.29 5.49
N LYS A 430 -19.02 13.12 5.29
CA LYS A 430 -19.76 13.83 4.25
C LYS A 430 -19.86 15.34 4.51
N ALA A 431 -19.97 15.75 5.78
CA ALA A 431 -20.01 17.16 6.14
C ALA A 431 -18.67 17.86 5.84
N VAL A 432 -17.54 17.20 6.15
CA VAL A 432 -16.20 17.72 5.82
C VAL A 432 -15.99 17.86 4.31
N LYS A 433 -16.63 17.01 3.50
CA LYS A 433 -16.54 17.09 2.04
C LYS A 433 -17.35 18.23 1.43
N ARG A 434 -18.42 18.70 2.09
CA ARG A 434 -19.33 19.77 1.58
C ARG A 434 -18.74 21.15 1.83
#